data_c5e2d7d9b53e1f07be35d67defafb5f2
#
_entry.id   c5e2d7d9b53e1f07be35d67defafb5f2
#
_cell.length_a   1.000
_cell.length_b   1.000
_cell.length_c   1.000
_cell.angle_alpha   90.00
_cell.angle_beta   90.00
_cell.angle_gamma   90.00
#
_symmetry.space_group_name_H-M   'P 1'
#
loop_
_entity.id
_entity.type
_entity.pdbx_description
1 polymer ?
#
loop_
_entity_poly.entity_id
_entity_poly.type
_entity_poly.pdbx_seq_one_letter_code
_entity_poly.pdbx_strand_id
1 'polypeptide(L)'
;MNMWMPQAERPDSKSFWVRVNPEAINLFCNPLEHLKDSGWHEIESDGVFEFDRMVEENRQFMIHSVREQEPQGKGRFKCEWRKMFFRPTDRLFIRVSFGGGTYDNISVWAVNPEEAQAEFQKWWDRYSIKPKRERTPPNFEIITFGDGRPGTESVDVLSAFPRLDHDLALHYGADFPAWLSQYRQTLRRCRSGLTIFRGEPGTGKTTLLRHLISNLRRTHRFYYLPTDNHEMITSPKMADFWSSENRRHSGLKKVVILEDAESLLMQRSGDNRAALSNVLNVADGLLGEFLNLHLVCTINCEINQLDPAIIRSGRLLDSWQFRKLTAAEALKLCAAKKIELRDCRDDYSLAEIYNGGSRLGSNGSRKKIGFIV
;
A
#
# COMPACT_ATOMS: atom_id res chain seq x y z
N MET A 1 27.71 31.31 -30.32
CA MET A 1 27.53 32.34 -29.33
C MET A 1 27.85 31.67 -27.99
N ASN A 2 29.13 31.77 -27.61
CA ASN A 2 29.64 31.09 -26.40
C ASN A 2 29.24 31.89 -25.16
N MET A 3 28.19 31.46 -24.48
CA MET A 3 27.78 32.00 -23.21
C MET A 3 27.63 30.85 -22.20
N TRP A 4 28.75 30.20 -21.92
CA TRP A 4 28.77 29.16 -20.92
C TRP A 4 30.07 29.17 -20.12
N MET A 5 29.89 29.45 -18.84
CA MET A 5 30.61 29.21 -17.60
C MET A 5 31.61 30.26 -17.15
N PRO A 6 31.35 30.87 -16.01
CA PRO A 6 32.45 31.22 -15.13
C PRO A 6 33.10 29.91 -14.65
N GLN A 7 34.41 29.81 -14.77
CA GLN A 7 35.19 28.75 -14.12
C GLN A 7 34.87 28.80 -12.61
N ALA A 8 34.02 27.90 -12.17
CA ALA A 8 33.75 27.72 -10.77
C ALA A 8 34.99 27.08 -10.15
N GLU A 9 35.68 27.85 -9.34
CA GLU A 9 36.66 27.35 -8.40
C GLU A 9 36.04 26.17 -7.62
N ARG A 10 36.84 25.11 -7.41
CA ARG A 10 36.43 23.91 -6.69
C ARG A 10 35.82 24.28 -5.36
N PRO A 11 34.58 23.90 -5.02
CA PRO A 11 34.03 24.24 -3.74
C PRO A 11 34.70 23.39 -2.66
N ASP A 12 35.46 24.01 -1.82
CA ASP A 12 35.70 23.53 -0.46
C ASP A 12 34.33 23.36 0.21
N SER A 13 34.22 22.37 1.08
CA SER A 13 33.06 21.78 1.73
C SER A 13 32.10 22.72 2.49
N LYS A 14 31.91 23.95 2.04
CA LYS A 14 30.92 24.87 2.57
C LYS A 14 29.78 25.06 1.58
N SER A 15 28.60 24.68 2.01
CA SER A 15 27.33 24.84 1.29
C SER A 15 27.15 26.30 0.84
N PHE A 16 27.18 26.51 -0.47
CA PHE A 16 26.89 27.82 -1.08
C PHE A 16 25.39 27.85 -1.44
N TRP A 17 24.68 28.83 -0.88
CA TRP A 17 23.32 29.16 -1.29
C TRP A 17 23.40 30.17 -2.44
N VAL A 18 23.15 29.73 -3.65
CA VAL A 18 22.90 30.62 -4.79
C VAL A 18 21.39 30.84 -4.87
N ARG A 19 20.93 32.08 -4.72
CA ARG A 19 19.57 32.46 -5.16
C ARG A 19 19.53 32.37 -6.67
N VAL A 20 19.06 31.25 -7.18
CA VAL A 20 18.85 31.08 -8.62
C VAL A 20 17.44 31.57 -8.94
N ASN A 21 17.33 32.36 -10.02
CA ASN A 21 16.05 32.78 -10.58
C ASN A 21 15.19 31.54 -10.87
N PRO A 22 13.87 31.51 -10.51
CA PRO A 22 12.99 30.39 -10.79
C PRO A 22 12.99 29.91 -12.25
N GLU A 23 13.19 30.82 -13.21
CA GLU A 23 13.32 30.48 -14.63
C GLU A 23 14.63 29.73 -14.94
N ALA A 24 15.72 30.02 -14.22
CA ALA A 24 16.98 29.31 -14.33
C ALA A 24 16.91 27.91 -13.66
N ILE A 25 16.06 27.75 -12.63
CA ILE A 25 15.82 26.44 -12.00
C ILE A 25 15.17 25.48 -13.01
N ASN A 26 14.25 25.93 -13.85
CA ASN A 26 13.68 25.11 -14.91
C ASN A 26 14.71 24.67 -15.94
N LEU A 27 15.67 25.52 -16.30
CA LEU A 27 16.79 25.16 -17.16
C LEU A 27 17.73 24.12 -16.52
N PHE A 28 17.91 24.13 -15.20
CA PHE A 28 18.76 23.18 -14.47
C PHE A 28 18.01 21.97 -13.95
N CYS A 29 16.73 22.07 -13.67
CA CYS A 29 15.90 20.94 -13.23
C CYS A 29 15.38 20.10 -14.41
N ASN A 30 15.34 20.66 -15.62
CA ASN A 30 14.98 19.94 -16.82
C ASN A 30 15.83 20.40 -18.03
N PRO A 31 17.17 20.24 -17.98
CA PRO A 31 18.02 20.56 -19.11
C PRO A 31 17.69 19.74 -20.37
N LEU A 32 16.75 18.83 -20.26
CA LEU A 32 16.38 17.77 -21.18
C LEU A 32 15.21 18.12 -22.08
N GLU A 33 14.37 19.09 -21.73
CA GLU A 33 13.36 19.56 -22.69
C GLU A 33 14.01 20.11 -23.98
N HIS A 34 15.13 20.77 -23.83
CA HIS A 34 15.91 21.25 -24.99
C HIS A 34 16.71 20.14 -25.70
N LEU A 35 17.04 19.04 -25.00
CA LEU A 35 17.74 17.91 -25.60
C LEU A 35 16.81 17.01 -26.41
N LYS A 36 15.55 16.90 -26.05
CA LYS A 36 14.54 16.14 -26.80
C LYS A 36 14.36 16.65 -28.23
N ASP A 37 14.46 17.95 -28.43
CA ASP A 37 14.33 18.58 -29.75
C ASP A 37 15.62 18.45 -30.61
N SER A 38 16.72 17.98 -30.05
CA SER A 38 18.05 17.93 -30.70
C SER A 38 18.54 16.52 -31.06
N GLY A 39 17.66 15.52 -31.11
CA GLY A 39 18.01 14.16 -31.54
C GLY A 39 18.70 13.32 -30.45
N TRP A 40 18.51 13.63 -29.20
CA TRP A 40 18.99 12.81 -28.10
C TRP A 40 17.99 11.70 -27.74
N HIS A 41 18.52 10.54 -27.37
CA HIS A 41 17.76 9.38 -26.93
C HIS A 41 17.91 9.18 -25.44
N GLU A 42 16.78 9.00 -24.75
CA GLU A 42 16.72 8.80 -23.31
C GLU A 42 16.37 7.35 -22.98
N ILE A 43 17.07 6.79 -22.00
CA ILE A 43 16.73 5.54 -21.35
C ILE A 43 16.66 5.80 -19.84
N GLU A 44 15.54 5.44 -19.24
CA GLU A 44 15.26 5.70 -17.83
C GLU A 44 14.73 4.44 -17.15
N SER A 45 15.14 4.22 -15.89
CA SER A 45 14.56 3.18 -15.05
C SER A 45 14.69 3.51 -13.57
N ASP A 46 13.70 3.05 -12.83
CA ASP A 46 13.72 3.05 -11.37
C ASP A 46 14.46 1.84 -10.84
N GLY A 47 15.19 2.01 -9.75
CA GLY A 47 15.95 0.94 -9.11
C GLY A 47 16.40 1.32 -7.71
N VAL A 48 17.27 0.52 -7.14
CA VAL A 48 18.02 0.85 -5.93
C VAL A 48 19.49 0.80 -6.28
N PHE A 49 20.23 1.85 -5.94
CA PHE A 49 21.62 1.99 -6.36
C PHE A 49 22.57 2.22 -5.17
N GLU A 50 23.83 1.83 -5.33
CA GLU A 50 24.94 2.21 -4.44
C GLU A 50 25.30 3.69 -4.68
N PHE A 51 24.44 4.58 -4.23
CA PHE A 51 24.48 6.00 -4.58
C PHE A 51 25.80 6.67 -4.23
N ASP A 52 26.30 6.47 -3.01
CA ASP A 52 27.55 7.13 -2.56
C ASP A 52 28.75 6.63 -3.38
N ARG A 53 28.82 5.33 -3.68
CA ARG A 53 29.85 4.75 -4.55
C ARG A 53 29.76 5.27 -5.97
N MET A 54 28.55 5.35 -6.52
CA MET A 54 28.30 5.89 -7.86
C MET A 54 28.80 7.33 -7.96
N VAL A 55 28.52 8.16 -6.96
CA VAL A 55 28.94 9.55 -6.89
C VAL A 55 30.47 9.65 -6.76
N GLU A 56 31.07 8.88 -5.87
CA GLU A 56 32.50 8.93 -5.63
C GLU A 56 33.31 8.51 -6.87
N GLU A 57 32.95 7.40 -7.50
CA GLU A 57 33.63 6.89 -8.69
C GLU A 57 33.48 7.81 -9.92
N ASN A 58 32.40 8.60 -10.01
CA ASN A 58 32.13 9.48 -11.16
C ASN A 58 32.24 10.98 -10.83
N ARG A 59 32.81 11.33 -9.69
CA ARG A 59 32.90 12.71 -9.21
C ARG A 59 33.54 13.67 -10.22
N GLN A 60 34.50 13.21 -10.99
CA GLN A 60 35.18 13.98 -12.04
C GLN A 60 34.26 14.38 -13.22
N PHE A 61 33.19 13.63 -13.44
CA PHE A 61 32.20 13.89 -14.50
C PHE A 61 30.99 14.66 -14.01
N MET A 62 30.88 14.87 -12.68
CA MET A 62 29.75 15.55 -12.09
C MET A 62 29.76 17.02 -12.43
N ILE A 63 28.71 17.48 -13.07
CA ILE A 63 28.54 18.89 -13.48
C ILE A 63 27.61 19.67 -12.56
N HIS A 64 26.68 19.00 -11.91
CA HIS A 64 25.70 19.65 -11.05
C HIS A 64 25.09 18.70 -10.01
N SER A 65 24.68 19.25 -8.86
CA SER A 65 23.91 18.50 -7.86
C SER A 65 22.86 19.41 -7.21
N VAL A 66 21.66 18.87 -7.01
CA VAL A 66 20.55 19.54 -6.31
C VAL A 66 20.15 18.73 -5.10
N ARG A 67 19.89 19.41 -3.98
CA ARG A 67 19.29 18.82 -2.78
C ARG A 67 18.02 19.57 -2.46
N GLU A 68 16.93 18.85 -2.43
CA GLU A 68 15.65 19.35 -1.95
C GLU A 68 15.49 18.92 -0.49
N GLN A 69 15.21 19.89 0.39
CA GLN A 69 15.07 19.65 1.82
C GLN A 69 13.71 20.13 2.30
N GLU A 70 13.00 19.27 3.01
CA GLU A 70 11.76 19.64 3.67
C GLU A 70 12.02 20.11 5.12
N PRO A 71 11.53 21.30 5.51
CA PRO A 71 11.71 21.80 6.87
C PRO A 71 10.85 20.98 7.86
N GLN A 72 11.50 20.40 8.87
CA GLN A 72 10.85 19.60 9.92
C GLN A 72 10.66 20.36 11.25
N GLY A 73 10.45 21.66 11.21
CA GLY A 73 10.35 22.48 12.41
C GLY A 73 11.65 22.58 13.24
N LYS A 74 11.79 23.59 14.10
CA LYS A 74 12.96 23.84 14.96
C LYS A 74 14.33 23.78 14.24
N GLY A 75 14.38 24.21 12.98
CA GLY A 75 15.64 24.27 12.21
C GLY A 75 16.21 22.93 11.77
N ARG A 76 15.43 21.86 11.83
CA ARG A 76 15.80 20.53 11.28
C ARG A 76 15.22 20.39 9.89
N PHE A 77 16.03 19.81 8.98
CA PHE A 77 15.64 19.52 7.60
C PHE A 77 15.77 18.02 7.35
N LYS A 78 14.79 17.43 6.67
CA LYS A 78 14.90 16.09 6.10
C LYS A 78 15.32 16.25 4.64
N CYS A 79 16.40 15.61 4.23
CA CYS A 79 16.78 15.58 2.82
C CYS A 79 15.88 14.57 2.12
N GLU A 80 14.95 15.05 1.28
CA GLU A 80 14.01 14.16 0.58
C GLU A 80 14.54 13.73 -0.76
N TRP A 81 15.17 14.64 -1.51
CA TRP A 81 15.62 14.35 -2.86
C TRP A 81 17.03 14.87 -3.10
N ARG A 82 17.84 14.06 -3.78
CA ARG A 82 19.12 14.48 -4.38
C ARG A 82 19.09 14.13 -5.85
N LYS A 83 19.37 15.11 -6.70
CA LYS A 83 19.55 14.90 -8.13
C LYS A 83 21.00 15.22 -8.48
N MET A 84 21.66 14.34 -9.17
CA MET A 84 23.04 14.52 -9.59
C MET A 84 23.13 14.32 -11.10
N PHE A 85 23.93 15.16 -11.73
CA PHE A 85 24.09 15.22 -13.17
C PHE A 85 25.55 15.01 -13.51
N PHE A 86 25.80 14.07 -14.42
CA PHE A 86 27.13 13.70 -14.88
C PHE A 86 27.22 13.91 -16.38
N ARG A 87 28.37 14.35 -16.86
CA ARG A 87 28.67 14.51 -18.27
C ARG A 87 29.99 13.82 -18.59
N PRO A 88 30.01 12.50 -18.78
CA PRO A 88 31.24 11.75 -19.09
C PRO A 88 31.87 12.18 -20.41
N THR A 89 31.06 12.53 -21.43
CA THR A 89 31.48 13.03 -22.73
C THR A 89 30.52 14.13 -23.20
N ASP A 90 30.88 14.82 -24.29
CA ASP A 90 30.01 15.81 -24.93
C ASP A 90 28.74 15.22 -25.55
N ARG A 91 28.70 13.89 -25.75
CA ARG A 91 27.60 13.14 -26.37
C ARG A 91 26.82 12.28 -25.38
N LEU A 92 27.17 12.33 -24.09
CA LEU A 92 26.59 11.47 -23.05
C LEU A 92 26.26 12.29 -21.82
N PHE A 93 25.05 12.16 -21.35
CA PHE A 93 24.56 12.83 -20.17
C PHE A 93 23.81 11.82 -19.25
N ILE A 94 24.05 11.91 -17.95
CA ILE A 94 23.46 11.00 -16.98
C ILE A 94 22.90 11.79 -15.81
N ARG A 95 21.66 11.50 -15.46
CA ARG A 95 21.01 11.99 -14.24
C ARG A 95 20.76 10.83 -13.30
N VAL A 96 21.08 11.00 -12.04
CA VAL A 96 20.71 10.10 -10.97
C VAL A 96 19.87 10.87 -9.96
N SER A 97 18.70 10.36 -9.66
CA SER A 97 17.81 10.91 -8.65
C SER A 97 17.74 9.95 -7.48
N PHE A 98 17.96 10.46 -6.28
CA PHE A 98 17.90 9.70 -5.04
C PHE A 98 16.78 10.25 -4.16
N GLY A 99 15.77 9.44 -3.89
CA GLY A 99 14.59 9.81 -3.08
C GLY A 99 14.50 9.00 -1.82
N GLY A 100 15.28 9.38 -0.80
CA GLY A 100 15.11 8.98 0.61
C GLY A 100 14.61 7.56 0.95
N GLY A 101 14.82 6.57 0.10
CA GLY A 101 14.57 5.16 0.40
C GLY A 101 13.42 4.50 -0.36
N THR A 102 12.74 5.16 -1.29
CA THR A 102 11.61 4.51 -1.98
C THR A 102 11.86 4.26 -3.47
N TYR A 103 12.46 5.19 -4.19
CA TYR A 103 12.74 5.00 -5.61
C TYR A 103 13.92 5.89 -6.01
N ASP A 104 15.03 5.24 -6.33
CA ASP A 104 16.13 5.89 -7.02
C ASP A 104 15.89 5.72 -8.51
N ASN A 105 16.28 6.72 -9.28
CA ASN A 105 16.08 6.73 -10.72
C ASN A 105 17.40 7.08 -11.41
N ILE A 106 17.71 6.36 -12.48
CA ILE A 106 18.80 6.68 -13.38
C ILE A 106 18.24 6.95 -14.77
N SER A 107 18.66 8.06 -15.37
CA SER A 107 18.33 8.40 -16.75
C SER A 107 19.65 8.67 -17.51
N VAL A 108 19.76 8.08 -18.67
CA VAL A 108 20.92 8.22 -19.56
C VAL A 108 20.47 8.78 -20.90
N TRP A 109 21.15 9.82 -21.37
CA TRP A 109 20.92 10.45 -22.64
C TRP A 109 22.17 10.36 -23.51
N ALA A 110 22.03 9.92 -24.75
CA ALA A 110 23.09 9.93 -25.75
C ALA A 110 22.53 10.35 -27.11
N VAL A 111 23.42 10.76 -28.01
CA VAL A 111 23.05 11.17 -29.38
C VAL A 111 22.60 9.97 -30.23
N ASN A 112 22.92 8.75 -29.78
CA ASN A 112 22.54 7.53 -30.49
C ASN A 112 21.90 6.53 -29.49
N PRO A 113 20.82 5.82 -29.86
CA PRO A 113 20.08 4.95 -28.96
C PRO A 113 20.91 3.76 -28.46
N GLU A 114 21.81 3.25 -29.26
CA GLU A 114 22.68 2.11 -28.92
C GLU A 114 23.70 2.53 -27.83
N GLU A 115 24.25 3.73 -27.93
CA GLU A 115 25.16 4.31 -26.96
C GLU A 115 24.42 4.57 -25.63
N ALA A 116 23.18 5.09 -25.70
CA ALA A 116 22.34 5.29 -24.53
C ALA A 116 22.06 3.96 -23.80
N GLN A 117 21.70 2.92 -24.57
CA GLN A 117 21.42 1.59 -24.01
C GLN A 117 22.68 0.95 -23.41
N ALA A 118 23.81 1.03 -24.09
CA ALA A 118 25.06 0.44 -23.60
C ALA A 118 25.55 1.11 -22.31
N GLU A 119 25.50 2.44 -22.25
CA GLU A 119 25.94 3.16 -21.08
C GLU A 119 24.94 3.00 -19.91
N PHE A 120 23.63 2.99 -20.18
CA PHE A 120 22.62 2.67 -19.19
C PHE A 120 22.88 1.29 -18.58
N GLN A 121 23.09 0.25 -19.41
CA GLN A 121 23.35 -1.11 -18.94
C GLN A 121 24.63 -1.17 -18.07
N LYS A 122 25.68 -0.49 -18.49
CA LYS A 122 26.95 -0.40 -17.75
C LYS A 122 26.77 0.22 -16.36
N TRP A 123 26.03 1.33 -16.25
CA TRP A 123 25.74 1.97 -14.97
C TRP A 123 24.81 1.11 -14.12
N TRP A 124 23.82 0.49 -14.73
CA TRP A 124 22.90 -0.42 -14.07
C TRP A 124 23.64 -1.61 -13.45
N ASP A 125 24.44 -2.31 -14.21
CA ASP A 125 25.17 -3.51 -13.75
C ASP A 125 26.21 -3.19 -12.68
N ARG A 126 26.79 -2.00 -12.75
CA ARG A 126 27.84 -1.57 -11.82
C ARG A 126 27.29 -1.08 -10.49
N TYR A 127 26.16 -0.38 -10.47
CA TYR A 127 25.67 0.33 -9.32
C TYR A 127 24.30 -0.12 -8.80
N SER A 128 23.55 -0.93 -9.57
CA SER A 128 22.27 -1.43 -9.07
C SER A 128 22.50 -2.44 -7.96
N ILE A 129 21.75 -2.25 -6.88
CA ILE A 129 21.70 -3.19 -5.77
C ILE A 129 20.40 -3.96 -5.90
N LYS A 130 20.47 -5.29 -5.84
CA LYS A 130 19.25 -6.04 -5.57
C LYS A 130 18.73 -5.56 -4.21
N PRO A 131 17.56 -4.93 -4.15
CA PRO A 131 17.07 -4.42 -2.89
C PRO A 131 17.16 -5.55 -1.87
N LYS A 132 17.93 -5.33 -0.79
CA LYS A 132 17.82 -6.20 0.38
C LYS A 132 16.33 -6.22 0.65
N ARG A 133 15.73 -7.41 0.62
CA ARG A 133 14.33 -7.58 0.99
C ARG A 133 14.19 -7.16 2.45
N GLU A 134 14.19 -5.85 2.68
CA GLU A 134 13.68 -5.33 3.92
C GLU A 134 12.27 -5.89 4.00
N ARG A 135 12.01 -6.55 5.10
CA ARG A 135 10.67 -7.03 5.38
C ARG A 135 9.84 -5.79 5.70
N THR A 136 9.49 -5.03 4.65
CA THR A 136 8.49 -3.97 4.81
C THR A 136 7.30 -4.60 5.51
N PRO A 137 6.85 -4.01 6.60
CA PRO A 137 5.66 -4.50 7.29
C PRO A 137 4.51 -4.61 6.28
N PRO A 138 3.60 -5.56 6.46
CA PRO A 138 2.39 -5.58 5.64
C PRO A 138 1.65 -4.27 5.83
N ASN A 139 1.18 -3.67 4.76
CA ASN A 139 0.47 -2.41 4.77
C ASN A 139 -0.82 -2.49 3.95
N PHE A 140 -1.70 -1.53 4.19
CA PHE A 140 -2.88 -1.24 3.40
C PHE A 140 -2.99 0.27 3.19
N GLU A 141 -3.77 0.67 2.21
CA GLU A 141 -4.00 2.08 1.90
C GLU A 141 -5.34 2.53 2.47
N ILE A 142 -5.37 3.62 3.21
CA ILE A 142 -6.62 4.31 3.56
C ILE A 142 -6.96 5.26 2.42
N ILE A 143 -8.16 5.14 1.86
CA ILE A 143 -8.64 6.10 0.87
C ILE A 143 -9.06 7.37 1.60
N THR A 144 -8.40 8.46 1.28
CA THR A 144 -8.67 9.79 1.83
C THR A 144 -9.20 10.71 0.75
N PHE A 145 -9.91 11.76 1.15
CA PHE A 145 -10.49 12.73 0.24
C PHE A 145 -10.02 14.13 0.62
N GLY A 146 -9.11 14.68 -0.20
CA GLY A 146 -8.64 16.06 -0.08
C GLY A 146 -9.07 16.88 -1.29
N ASP A 147 -9.60 18.09 -1.09
CA ASP A 147 -10.09 18.98 -2.14
C ASP A 147 -11.06 18.30 -3.14
N GLY A 148 -11.87 17.38 -2.64
CA GLY A 148 -12.82 16.59 -3.42
C GLY A 148 -12.16 15.61 -4.40
N ARG A 149 -10.89 15.23 -4.18
CA ARG A 149 -10.17 14.21 -4.95
C ARG A 149 -9.77 13.05 -4.04
N PRO A 150 -9.93 11.79 -4.49
CA PRO A 150 -9.45 10.65 -3.76
C PRO A 150 -7.91 10.56 -3.81
N GLY A 151 -7.33 10.26 -2.67
CA GLY A 151 -5.91 9.96 -2.48
C GLY A 151 -5.73 8.72 -1.61
N THR A 152 -4.51 8.35 -1.29
CA THR A 152 -4.23 7.23 -0.38
C THR A 152 -3.18 7.61 0.66
N GLU A 153 -3.35 7.08 1.86
CA GLU A 153 -2.38 7.10 2.93
C GLU A 153 -2.03 5.67 3.33
N SER A 154 -0.74 5.33 3.33
CA SER A 154 -0.27 3.98 3.63
C SER A 154 -0.17 3.76 5.13
N VAL A 155 -0.74 2.67 5.62
CA VAL A 155 -0.74 2.30 7.05
C VAL A 155 -0.20 0.89 7.24
N ASP A 156 0.77 0.76 8.13
CA ASP A 156 1.37 -0.52 8.45
C ASP A 156 0.47 -1.38 9.34
N VAL A 157 0.38 -2.66 9.02
CA VAL A 157 -0.33 -3.63 9.85
C VAL A 157 0.59 -4.11 10.98
N LEU A 158 0.43 -3.46 12.13
CA LEU A 158 1.18 -3.79 13.34
C LEU A 158 0.46 -4.88 14.12
N SER A 159 0.76 -6.17 13.87
CA SER A 159 0.31 -7.18 14.82
C SER A 159 0.88 -8.59 14.61
N ALA A 160 0.97 -9.31 15.72
CA ALA A 160 1.26 -10.73 15.74
C ALA A 160 -0.05 -11.51 15.50
N PHE A 161 -0.20 -12.08 14.31
CA PHE A 161 -1.35 -12.94 14.00
C PHE A 161 -1.00 -14.41 14.14
N PRO A 162 -2.02 -15.23 14.43
CA PRO A 162 -1.89 -16.66 14.23
C PRO A 162 -1.48 -16.92 12.78
N ARG A 163 -0.32 -17.53 12.59
CA ARG A 163 0.19 -17.84 11.24
C ARG A 163 -0.01 -19.30 10.86
N LEU A 164 -0.23 -20.13 11.85
CA LEU A 164 -0.36 -21.58 11.68
C LEU A 164 -1.83 -21.96 11.59
N ASP A 165 -2.15 -22.92 10.76
CA ASP A 165 -3.53 -23.42 10.57
C ASP A 165 -4.13 -23.93 11.89
N HIS A 166 -3.31 -24.54 12.76
CA HIS A 166 -3.72 -24.93 14.11
C HIS A 166 -4.24 -23.74 14.94
N ASP A 167 -3.49 -22.65 14.95
CA ASP A 167 -3.90 -21.42 15.66
C ASP A 167 -5.18 -20.83 15.07
N LEU A 168 -5.32 -20.87 13.74
CA LEU A 168 -6.56 -20.41 13.07
C LEU A 168 -7.76 -21.26 13.45
N ALA A 169 -7.60 -22.59 13.50
CA ALA A 169 -8.65 -23.50 13.95
C ALA A 169 -9.07 -23.25 15.40
N LEU A 170 -8.12 -22.93 16.28
CA LEU A 170 -8.41 -22.58 17.66
C LEU A 170 -9.20 -21.26 17.82
N HIS A 171 -8.97 -20.31 16.89
CA HIS A 171 -9.62 -18.99 16.97
C HIS A 171 -11.00 -18.95 16.28
N TYR A 172 -11.18 -19.71 15.22
CA TYR A 172 -12.34 -19.56 14.34
C TYR A 172 -13.13 -20.86 14.11
N GLY A 173 -12.69 -21.98 14.67
CA GLY A 173 -13.29 -23.28 14.48
C GLY A 173 -12.48 -24.20 13.57
N ALA A 174 -12.74 -25.50 13.67
CA ALA A 174 -11.93 -26.53 13.00
C ALA A 174 -12.03 -26.49 11.45
N ASP A 175 -13.13 -25.99 10.92
CA ASP A 175 -13.43 -25.85 9.49
C ASP A 175 -12.82 -24.60 8.85
N PHE A 176 -12.44 -23.62 9.66
CA PHE A 176 -11.93 -22.33 9.19
C PHE A 176 -10.68 -22.44 8.32
N PRO A 177 -9.62 -23.21 8.64
CA PRO A 177 -8.42 -23.29 7.80
C PRO A 177 -8.70 -23.81 6.39
N ALA A 178 -9.61 -24.79 6.26
CA ALA A 178 -10.01 -25.34 4.95
C ALA A 178 -10.74 -24.27 4.12
N TRP A 179 -11.73 -23.60 4.72
CA TRP A 179 -12.41 -22.49 4.09
C TRP A 179 -11.45 -21.36 3.69
N LEU A 180 -10.56 -20.93 4.57
CA LEU A 180 -9.61 -19.87 4.29
C LEU A 180 -8.67 -20.21 3.12
N SER A 181 -8.25 -21.47 3.03
CA SER A 181 -7.45 -21.94 1.90
C SER A 181 -8.20 -21.82 0.57
N GLN A 182 -9.46 -22.23 0.55
CA GLN A 182 -10.34 -22.11 -0.61
C GLN A 182 -10.62 -20.63 -0.95
N TYR A 183 -10.91 -19.82 0.05
CA TYR A 183 -11.17 -18.38 -0.12
C TYR A 183 -9.96 -17.65 -0.72
N ARG A 184 -8.75 -17.95 -0.28
CA ARG A 184 -7.52 -17.41 -0.87
C ARG A 184 -7.37 -17.77 -2.34
N GLN A 185 -7.77 -18.98 -2.74
CA GLN A 185 -7.76 -19.38 -4.15
C GLN A 185 -8.82 -18.63 -4.95
N THR A 186 -10.00 -18.42 -4.39
CA THR A 186 -11.07 -17.61 -4.98
C THR A 186 -10.58 -16.18 -5.23
N LEU A 187 -10.01 -15.51 -4.23
CA LEU A 187 -9.44 -14.16 -4.37
C LEU A 187 -8.37 -14.08 -5.47
N ARG A 188 -7.56 -15.12 -5.64
CA ARG A 188 -6.53 -15.16 -6.69
C ARG A 188 -7.10 -15.37 -8.08
N ARG A 189 -8.22 -16.04 -8.23
CA ARG A 189 -8.84 -16.37 -9.52
C ARG A 189 -9.83 -15.32 -9.99
N CYS A 190 -10.68 -14.83 -9.09
CA CYS A 190 -11.72 -13.87 -9.43
C CYS A 190 -11.13 -12.50 -9.79
N ARG A 191 -11.75 -11.83 -10.74
CA ARG A 191 -11.40 -10.46 -11.14
C ARG A 191 -12.14 -9.43 -10.32
N SER A 192 -13.41 -9.68 -10.03
CA SER A 192 -14.27 -8.84 -9.21
C SER A 192 -15.16 -9.70 -8.32
N GLY A 193 -15.88 -9.08 -7.42
CA GLY A 193 -16.86 -9.73 -6.56
C GLY A 193 -16.96 -9.14 -5.18
N LEU A 194 -17.87 -9.66 -4.39
CA LEU A 194 -18.13 -9.27 -3.02
C LEU A 194 -17.93 -10.46 -2.09
N THR A 195 -17.26 -10.22 -0.98
CA THR A 195 -17.20 -11.14 0.16
C THR A 195 -17.78 -10.49 1.40
N ILE A 196 -18.55 -11.24 2.18
CA ILE A 196 -19.16 -10.75 3.40
C ILE A 196 -18.64 -11.54 4.60
N PHE A 197 -18.03 -10.81 5.56
CA PHE A 197 -17.64 -11.32 6.87
C PHE A 197 -18.67 -10.85 7.90
N ARG A 198 -19.51 -11.78 8.37
CA ARG A 198 -20.59 -11.48 9.31
C ARG A 198 -20.32 -12.06 10.70
N GLY A 199 -20.80 -11.43 11.74
CA GLY A 199 -20.72 -11.93 13.12
C GLY A 199 -20.71 -10.81 14.14
N GLU A 200 -20.95 -11.15 15.38
CA GLU A 200 -20.96 -10.19 16.49
C GLU A 200 -19.64 -9.43 16.63
N PRO A 201 -19.66 -8.24 17.25
CA PRO A 201 -18.44 -7.53 17.60
C PRO A 201 -17.49 -8.39 18.44
N GLY A 202 -16.17 -8.23 18.19
CA GLY A 202 -15.16 -8.96 18.96
C GLY A 202 -14.91 -10.42 18.54
N THR A 203 -15.58 -10.94 17.51
CA THR A 203 -15.39 -12.30 17.00
C THR A 203 -14.18 -12.47 16.07
N GLY A 204 -13.47 -11.39 15.76
CA GLY A 204 -12.18 -11.44 15.04
C GLY A 204 -12.24 -11.11 13.55
N LYS A 205 -13.31 -10.48 13.03
CA LYS A 205 -13.45 -10.05 11.63
C LYS A 205 -12.26 -9.19 11.17
N THR A 206 -11.98 -8.09 11.86
CA THR A 206 -10.83 -7.22 11.58
C THR A 206 -9.49 -7.95 11.72
N THR A 207 -9.41 -8.92 12.63
CA THR A 207 -8.22 -9.76 12.80
C THR A 207 -7.96 -10.59 11.55
N LEU A 208 -9.00 -11.18 10.94
CA LEU A 208 -8.85 -11.89 9.67
C LEU A 208 -8.45 -10.96 8.53
N LEU A 209 -9.02 -9.74 8.44
CA LEU A 209 -8.62 -8.76 7.43
C LEU A 209 -7.11 -8.48 7.47
N ARG A 210 -6.59 -8.21 8.65
CA ARG A 210 -5.14 -8.00 8.84
C ARG A 210 -4.33 -9.25 8.45
N HIS A 211 -4.81 -10.45 8.75
CA HIS A 211 -4.18 -11.70 8.32
C HIS A 211 -4.15 -11.83 6.78
N LEU A 212 -5.24 -11.48 6.09
CA LEU A 212 -5.30 -11.48 4.63
C LEU A 212 -4.31 -10.46 4.03
N ILE A 213 -4.28 -9.24 4.55
CA ILE A 213 -3.32 -8.21 4.13
C ILE A 213 -1.89 -8.74 4.23
N SER A 214 -1.54 -9.34 5.36
CA SER A 214 -0.19 -9.86 5.60
C SER A 214 0.20 -10.99 4.63
N ASN A 215 -0.74 -11.86 4.28
CA ASN A 215 -0.45 -13.06 3.49
C ASN A 215 -0.62 -12.87 1.98
N LEU A 216 -1.44 -11.92 1.54
CA LEU A 216 -1.74 -11.71 0.13
C LEU A 216 -1.04 -10.49 -0.48
N ARG A 217 -0.25 -9.74 0.27
CA ARG A 217 0.42 -8.50 -0.15
C ARG A 217 1.25 -8.61 -1.44
N ARG A 218 1.68 -9.81 -1.82
CA ARG A 218 2.46 -10.05 -3.07
C ARG A 218 1.60 -10.12 -4.31
N THR A 219 0.30 -10.35 -4.15
CA THR A 219 -0.65 -10.58 -5.25
C THR A 219 -1.83 -9.63 -5.20
N HIS A 220 -2.05 -8.99 -4.06
CA HIS A 220 -3.16 -8.08 -3.82
C HIS A 220 -2.66 -6.81 -3.13
N ARG A 221 -3.29 -5.69 -3.46
CA ARG A 221 -3.18 -4.43 -2.73
C ARG A 221 -4.51 -4.16 -2.04
N PHE A 222 -4.43 -3.80 -0.77
CA PHE A 222 -5.59 -3.61 0.07
C PHE A 222 -5.85 -2.12 0.29
N TYR A 223 -7.11 -1.74 0.20
CA TYR A 223 -7.59 -0.38 0.41
C TYR A 223 -8.67 -0.42 1.47
N TYR A 224 -8.60 0.46 2.44
CA TYR A 224 -9.66 0.68 3.40
C TYR A 224 -10.45 1.92 2.98
N LEU A 225 -11.76 1.78 2.85
CA LEU A 225 -12.65 2.89 2.52
C LEU A 225 -13.55 3.14 3.73
N PRO A 226 -13.40 4.29 4.42
CA PRO A 226 -14.29 4.65 5.52
C PRO A 226 -15.74 4.73 5.07
N THR A 227 -16.63 4.10 5.83
CA THR A 227 -18.07 4.04 5.50
C THR A 227 -18.77 5.40 5.56
N ASP A 228 -18.23 6.34 6.34
CA ASP A 228 -18.72 7.72 6.43
C ASP A 228 -18.60 8.49 5.09
N ASN A 229 -17.72 8.03 4.21
CA ASN A 229 -17.47 8.60 2.90
C ASN A 229 -18.19 7.87 1.76
N HIS A 230 -19.28 7.14 2.05
CA HIS A 230 -20.00 6.31 1.08
C HIS A 230 -20.51 7.09 -0.14
N GLU A 231 -20.87 8.36 0.01
CA GLU A 231 -21.24 9.24 -1.10
C GLU A 231 -20.11 9.38 -2.14
N MET A 232 -18.86 9.29 -1.68
CA MET A 232 -17.69 9.40 -2.55
C MET A 232 -17.45 8.17 -3.41
N ILE A 233 -17.95 6.98 -3.00
CA ILE A 233 -17.90 5.77 -3.83
C ILE A 233 -18.58 6.00 -5.18
N THR A 234 -19.55 6.90 -5.22
CA THR A 234 -20.36 7.24 -6.39
C THR A 234 -19.71 8.31 -7.28
N SER A 235 -18.66 8.96 -6.80
CA SER A 235 -18.03 10.06 -7.52
C SER A 235 -17.37 9.58 -8.83
N PRO A 236 -17.58 10.26 -9.96
CA PRO A 236 -16.85 9.98 -11.20
C PRO A 236 -15.31 9.98 -11.00
N LYS A 237 -14.81 10.75 -10.03
CA LYS A 237 -13.39 10.82 -9.69
C LYS A 237 -12.84 9.48 -9.14
N MET A 238 -13.70 8.61 -8.62
CA MET A 238 -13.27 7.27 -8.20
C MET A 238 -12.91 6.37 -9.38
N ALA A 239 -13.55 6.52 -10.52
CA ALA A 239 -13.17 5.77 -11.73
C ALA A 239 -11.76 6.17 -12.20
N ASP A 240 -11.45 7.47 -12.19
CA ASP A 240 -10.11 7.99 -12.53
C ASP A 240 -9.07 7.52 -11.51
N PHE A 241 -9.41 7.57 -10.22
CA PHE A 241 -8.57 7.06 -9.15
C PHE A 241 -8.23 5.58 -9.36
N TRP A 242 -9.23 4.70 -9.55
CA TRP A 242 -8.99 3.28 -9.76
C TRP A 242 -8.21 3.00 -11.06
N SER A 243 -8.46 3.77 -12.12
CA SER A 243 -7.69 3.67 -13.36
C SER A 243 -6.23 4.03 -13.13
N SER A 244 -5.95 5.06 -12.32
CA SER A 244 -4.59 5.45 -11.93
C SER A 244 -3.91 4.37 -11.08
N GLU A 245 -4.61 3.84 -10.07
CA GLU A 245 -4.11 2.76 -9.23
C GLU A 245 -3.87 1.47 -10.03
N ASN A 246 -4.66 1.22 -11.06
CA ASN A 246 -4.46 0.06 -11.94
C ASN A 246 -3.18 0.21 -12.79
N ARG A 247 -2.87 1.42 -13.23
CA ARG A 247 -1.60 1.70 -13.93
C ARG A 247 -0.39 1.62 -13.01
N ARG A 248 -0.48 2.20 -11.80
CA ARG A 248 0.62 2.19 -10.82
C ARG A 248 0.96 0.80 -10.32
N HIS A 249 -0.06 -0.04 -10.13
CA HIS A 249 0.05 -1.37 -9.55
C HIS A 249 -0.47 -2.42 -10.51
N SER A 250 0.01 -2.36 -11.75
CA SER A 250 -0.33 -3.35 -12.78
C SER A 250 0.07 -4.75 -12.32
N GLY A 251 -0.83 -5.72 -12.47
CA GLY A 251 -0.61 -7.10 -12.03
C GLY A 251 -1.01 -7.40 -10.59
N LEU A 252 -1.26 -6.40 -9.73
CA LEU A 252 -1.85 -6.61 -8.40
C LEU A 252 -3.37 -6.47 -8.46
N LYS A 253 -4.07 -7.42 -7.85
CA LYS A 253 -5.51 -7.32 -7.61
C LYS A 253 -5.78 -6.35 -6.47
N LYS A 254 -6.89 -5.65 -6.51
CA LYS A 254 -7.27 -4.67 -5.51
C LYS A 254 -8.38 -5.22 -4.64
N VAL A 255 -8.22 -5.15 -3.34
CA VAL A 255 -9.22 -5.53 -2.35
C VAL A 255 -9.61 -4.28 -1.58
N VAL A 256 -10.87 -3.89 -1.70
CA VAL A 256 -11.43 -2.75 -0.96
C VAL A 256 -12.18 -3.28 0.25
N ILE A 257 -11.78 -2.83 1.41
CA ILE A 257 -12.35 -3.19 2.70
C ILE A 257 -13.35 -2.11 3.12
N LEU A 258 -14.56 -2.53 3.45
CA LEU A 258 -15.63 -1.74 4.04
C LEU A 258 -15.98 -2.38 5.37
N GLU A 259 -15.54 -1.79 6.49
CA GLU A 259 -15.92 -2.29 7.82
C GLU A 259 -17.24 -1.66 8.27
N ASP A 260 -18.03 -2.44 9.03
CA ASP A 260 -19.35 -2.06 9.55
C ASP A 260 -20.28 -1.50 8.46
N ALA A 261 -20.34 -2.24 7.35
CA ALA A 261 -21.01 -1.80 6.12
C ALA A 261 -22.54 -2.07 6.12
N GLU A 262 -23.15 -2.33 7.28
CA GLU A 262 -24.58 -2.65 7.39
C GLU A 262 -25.43 -1.58 6.73
N SER A 263 -25.20 -0.31 7.03
CA SER A 263 -25.98 0.81 6.52
C SER A 263 -25.93 0.92 4.98
N LEU A 264 -24.82 0.50 4.38
CA LEU A 264 -24.64 0.48 2.93
C LEU A 264 -25.33 -0.71 2.25
N LEU A 265 -25.41 -1.86 2.94
CA LEU A 265 -25.80 -3.13 2.36
C LEU A 265 -27.24 -3.55 2.72
N MET A 266 -27.91 -2.86 3.66
CA MET A 266 -29.30 -3.11 4.01
C MET A 266 -30.25 -2.78 2.86
N GLN A 267 -31.49 -3.26 2.99
CA GLN A 267 -32.56 -3.00 2.01
C GLN A 267 -32.68 -1.51 1.69
N ARG A 268 -32.97 -1.21 0.44
CA ARG A 268 -33.00 0.15 -0.13
C ARG A 268 -33.93 1.07 0.66
N SER A 269 -33.33 1.97 1.42
CA SER A 269 -33.96 3.19 1.91
C SER A 269 -33.56 4.37 0.99
N GLY A 270 -34.25 5.51 1.04
CA GLY A 270 -33.98 6.64 0.16
C GLY A 270 -32.51 7.07 0.12
N ASP A 271 -31.83 6.98 1.26
CA ASP A 271 -30.49 7.55 1.47
C ASP A 271 -29.34 6.62 0.99
N ASN A 272 -29.52 5.29 0.96
CA ASN A 272 -28.45 4.36 0.58
C ASN A 272 -28.55 3.81 -0.86
N ARG A 273 -29.61 4.15 -1.62
CA ARG A 273 -29.86 3.57 -2.95
C ARG A 273 -28.71 3.76 -3.93
N ALA A 274 -28.11 4.93 -3.97
CA ALA A 274 -27.02 5.25 -4.87
C ALA A 274 -25.73 4.50 -4.46
N ALA A 275 -25.40 4.52 -3.18
CA ALA A 275 -24.23 3.82 -2.64
C ALA A 275 -24.31 2.33 -2.87
N LEU A 276 -25.43 1.71 -2.56
CA LEU A 276 -25.67 0.28 -2.81
C LEU A 276 -25.54 -0.07 -4.31
N SER A 277 -26.16 0.74 -5.21
CA SER A 277 -26.05 0.50 -6.65
C SER A 277 -24.61 0.49 -7.13
N ASN A 278 -23.75 1.37 -6.57
CA ASN A 278 -22.36 1.42 -6.96
C ASN A 278 -21.54 0.26 -6.40
N VAL A 279 -21.78 -0.14 -5.15
CA VAL A 279 -21.21 -1.36 -4.60
C VAL A 279 -21.54 -2.57 -5.49
N LEU A 280 -22.81 -2.67 -5.94
CA LEU A 280 -23.24 -3.73 -6.84
C LEU A 280 -22.58 -3.65 -8.22
N ASN A 281 -22.43 -2.46 -8.79
CA ASN A 281 -21.78 -2.24 -10.09
C ASN A 281 -20.27 -2.59 -10.05
N VAL A 282 -19.62 -2.38 -8.91
CA VAL A 282 -18.23 -2.79 -8.71
C VAL A 282 -18.13 -4.29 -8.46
N ALA A 283 -19.08 -4.88 -7.76
CA ALA A 283 -19.04 -6.32 -7.43
C ALA A 283 -19.24 -7.24 -8.65
N ASP A 284 -20.11 -6.90 -9.60
CA ASP A 284 -20.44 -7.75 -10.74
C ASP A 284 -20.41 -7.03 -12.11
N GLY A 285 -20.07 -5.76 -12.13
CA GLY A 285 -20.08 -4.97 -13.35
C GLY A 285 -18.76 -5.04 -14.14
N LEU A 286 -18.84 -4.66 -15.42
CA LEU A 286 -17.67 -4.52 -16.30
C LEU A 286 -16.57 -3.65 -15.68
N LEU A 287 -16.94 -2.65 -14.89
CA LEU A 287 -16.00 -1.78 -14.21
C LEU A 287 -15.17 -2.56 -13.17
N GLY A 288 -15.80 -3.38 -12.35
CA GLY A 288 -15.11 -4.20 -11.35
C GLY A 288 -14.13 -5.19 -11.97
N GLU A 289 -14.54 -5.86 -13.05
CA GLU A 289 -13.67 -6.76 -13.81
C GLU A 289 -12.48 -6.04 -14.45
N PHE A 290 -12.75 -4.89 -15.08
CA PHE A 290 -11.70 -4.08 -15.72
C PHE A 290 -10.66 -3.60 -14.69
N LEU A 291 -11.12 -3.19 -13.52
CA LEU A 291 -10.27 -2.68 -12.46
C LEU A 291 -9.62 -3.79 -11.60
N ASN A 292 -10.01 -5.05 -11.77
CA ASN A 292 -9.63 -6.18 -10.90
C ASN A 292 -9.89 -5.87 -9.42
N LEU A 293 -11.12 -5.43 -9.11
CA LEU A 293 -11.49 -4.87 -7.82
C LEU A 293 -12.47 -5.80 -7.09
N HIS A 294 -12.06 -6.28 -5.92
CA HIS A 294 -12.84 -7.14 -5.03
C HIS A 294 -13.25 -6.39 -3.77
N LEU A 295 -14.50 -6.45 -3.39
CA LEU A 295 -15.01 -5.83 -2.17
C LEU A 295 -15.05 -6.86 -1.03
N VAL A 296 -14.60 -6.47 0.15
CA VAL A 296 -14.73 -7.25 1.39
C VAL A 296 -15.44 -6.38 2.41
N CYS A 297 -16.66 -6.78 2.77
CA CYS A 297 -17.48 -6.06 3.73
C CYS A 297 -17.56 -6.82 5.04
N THR A 298 -17.39 -6.12 6.18
CA THR A 298 -17.76 -6.68 7.49
C THR A 298 -19.12 -6.17 7.91
N ILE A 299 -19.92 -7.04 8.53
CA ILE A 299 -21.24 -6.71 9.08
C ILE A 299 -21.46 -7.39 10.43
N ASN A 300 -22.30 -6.77 11.25
CA ASN A 300 -22.71 -7.31 12.56
C ASN A 300 -24.15 -7.83 12.55
N CYS A 301 -24.84 -7.73 11.40
CA CYS A 301 -26.20 -8.18 11.23
C CYS A 301 -26.29 -9.52 10.49
N GLU A 302 -27.49 -10.12 10.45
CA GLU A 302 -27.74 -11.34 9.69
C GLU A 302 -27.86 -11.06 8.18
N ILE A 303 -27.44 -12.03 7.36
CA ILE A 303 -27.39 -11.87 5.90
C ILE A 303 -28.77 -11.68 5.27
N ASN A 304 -29.84 -12.15 5.92
CA ASN A 304 -31.22 -11.96 5.48
C ASN A 304 -31.75 -10.53 5.63
N GLN A 305 -31.03 -9.68 6.36
CA GLN A 305 -31.33 -8.24 6.52
C GLN A 305 -30.74 -7.40 5.38
N LEU A 306 -29.85 -7.98 4.58
CA LEU A 306 -29.23 -7.31 3.44
C LEU A 306 -30.19 -7.23 2.25
N ASP A 307 -29.88 -6.28 1.34
CA ASP A 307 -30.62 -6.21 0.07
C ASP A 307 -30.45 -7.51 -0.72
N PRO A 308 -31.54 -8.13 -1.18
CA PRO A 308 -31.47 -9.39 -1.93
C PRO A 308 -30.59 -9.33 -3.18
N ALA A 309 -30.39 -8.13 -3.74
CA ALA A 309 -29.51 -7.94 -4.90
C ALA A 309 -28.04 -8.24 -4.60
N ILE A 310 -27.60 -8.17 -3.32
CA ILE A 310 -26.25 -8.49 -2.89
C ILE A 310 -25.97 -9.98 -2.93
N ILE A 311 -26.98 -10.76 -2.53
CA ILE A 311 -26.86 -12.23 -2.33
C ILE A 311 -27.00 -12.99 -3.66
N ARG A 312 -27.33 -12.28 -4.76
CA ARG A 312 -27.49 -12.93 -6.07
C ARG A 312 -26.20 -13.61 -6.52
N SER A 313 -26.39 -14.77 -7.16
CA SER A 313 -25.32 -15.50 -7.83
C SER A 313 -24.56 -14.60 -8.81
N GLY A 314 -23.24 -14.66 -8.77
CA GLY A 314 -22.34 -13.80 -9.57
C GLY A 314 -21.83 -12.56 -8.85
N ARG A 315 -22.47 -12.10 -7.77
CA ARG A 315 -22.05 -10.95 -6.95
C ARG A 315 -21.36 -11.37 -5.68
N LEU A 316 -22.08 -12.13 -4.85
CA LEU A 316 -21.51 -12.69 -3.63
C LEU A 316 -20.64 -13.90 -4.00
N LEU A 317 -19.35 -13.73 -3.91
CA LEU A 317 -18.37 -14.80 -4.18
C LEU A 317 -18.19 -15.72 -2.98
N ASP A 318 -18.22 -15.15 -1.79
CA ASP A 318 -18.01 -15.91 -0.56
C ASP A 318 -18.58 -15.19 0.67
N SER A 319 -18.85 -15.94 1.72
CA SER A 319 -19.24 -15.38 3.01
C SER A 319 -18.75 -16.27 4.14
N TRP A 320 -18.35 -15.67 5.24
CA TRP A 320 -17.99 -16.38 6.46
C TRP A 320 -18.70 -15.82 7.67
N GLN A 321 -19.27 -16.73 8.49
CA GLN A 321 -19.89 -16.36 9.76
C GLN A 321 -18.89 -16.54 10.90
N PHE A 322 -18.50 -15.44 11.50
CA PHE A 322 -17.70 -15.41 12.72
C PHE A 322 -18.62 -15.61 13.90
N ARG A 323 -18.56 -16.77 14.51
CA ARG A 323 -19.31 -17.08 15.72
C ARG A 323 -18.46 -16.92 16.98
N LYS A 324 -19.07 -16.81 18.10
CA LYS A 324 -18.41 -17.00 19.39
C LYS A 324 -17.90 -18.44 19.50
N LEU A 325 -16.86 -18.62 20.27
CA LEU A 325 -16.35 -19.94 20.64
C LEU A 325 -17.19 -20.52 21.76
N THR A 326 -17.54 -21.80 21.65
CA THR A 326 -18.16 -22.53 22.76
C THR A 326 -17.20 -22.57 23.96
N ALA A 327 -17.72 -22.81 25.17
CA ALA A 327 -16.88 -22.95 26.37
C ALA A 327 -15.73 -23.94 26.19
N ALA A 328 -15.99 -25.08 25.53
CA ALA A 328 -14.97 -26.09 25.27
C ALA A 328 -13.88 -25.61 24.31
N GLU A 329 -14.23 -24.86 23.26
CA GLU A 329 -13.28 -24.26 22.30
C GLU A 329 -12.47 -23.12 22.98
N ALA A 330 -13.14 -22.28 23.76
CA ALA A 330 -12.50 -21.21 24.52
C ALA A 330 -11.46 -21.77 25.51
N LEU A 331 -11.77 -22.83 26.23
CA LEU A 331 -10.83 -23.50 27.13
C LEU A 331 -9.62 -24.06 26.38
N LYS A 332 -9.80 -24.67 25.20
CA LYS A 332 -8.69 -25.14 24.37
C LYS A 332 -7.78 -24.00 23.92
N LEU A 333 -8.39 -22.88 23.47
CA LEU A 333 -7.64 -21.68 23.08
C LEU A 333 -6.88 -21.10 24.28
N CYS A 334 -7.53 -21.00 25.42
CA CYS A 334 -6.93 -20.49 26.65
C CYS A 334 -5.76 -21.33 27.12
N ALA A 335 -5.90 -22.66 27.12
CA ALA A 335 -4.81 -23.57 27.44
C ALA A 335 -3.62 -23.40 26.50
N ALA A 336 -3.86 -23.31 25.18
CA ALA A 336 -2.80 -23.11 24.18
C ALA A 336 -2.12 -21.75 24.29
N LYS A 337 -2.84 -20.71 24.70
CA LYS A 337 -2.32 -19.33 24.82
C LYS A 337 -1.93 -18.94 26.26
N LYS A 338 -2.09 -19.83 27.22
CA LYS A 338 -1.82 -19.60 28.65
C LYS A 338 -2.62 -18.39 29.19
N ILE A 339 -3.91 -18.38 28.89
CA ILE A 339 -4.87 -17.36 29.33
C ILE A 339 -5.80 -18.02 30.38
N GLU A 340 -6.13 -17.33 31.44
CA GLU A 340 -7.10 -17.75 32.44
C GLU A 340 -8.42 -17.01 32.23
N LEU A 341 -9.52 -17.74 32.03
CA LEU A 341 -10.84 -17.15 31.92
C LEU A 341 -11.34 -16.73 33.34
N ARG A 342 -11.91 -15.55 33.42
CA ARG A 342 -12.41 -15.02 34.71
C ARG A 342 -13.80 -15.53 35.06
N ASP A 343 -14.62 -15.77 34.04
CA ASP A 343 -16.02 -16.16 34.20
C ASP A 343 -16.30 -17.45 33.44
N CYS A 344 -17.26 -18.25 33.92
CA CYS A 344 -17.79 -19.40 33.20
C CYS A 344 -19.05 -18.98 32.45
N ARG A 345 -19.00 -19.10 31.09
CA ARG A 345 -20.11 -18.81 30.18
C ARG A 345 -20.24 -19.93 29.15
N ASP A 346 -21.37 -19.97 28.48
CA ASP A 346 -21.62 -20.97 27.43
C ASP A 346 -20.81 -20.68 26.16
N ASP A 347 -20.58 -19.38 25.88
CA ASP A 347 -19.82 -18.92 24.72
C ASP A 347 -18.97 -17.67 25.02
N TYR A 348 -17.96 -17.45 24.18
CA TYR A 348 -17.00 -16.33 24.30
C TYR A 348 -16.63 -15.77 22.94
N SER A 349 -16.63 -14.44 22.81
CA SER A 349 -15.94 -13.78 21.71
C SER A 349 -14.42 -13.81 21.92
N LEU A 350 -13.65 -13.69 20.86
CA LEU A 350 -12.18 -13.58 20.98
C LEU A 350 -11.76 -12.36 21.79
N ALA A 351 -12.49 -11.26 21.67
CA ALA A 351 -12.22 -10.05 22.47
C ALA A 351 -12.39 -10.29 23.96
N GLU A 352 -13.42 -11.02 24.38
CA GLU A 352 -13.62 -11.38 25.79
C GLU A 352 -12.51 -12.28 26.32
N ILE A 353 -12.06 -13.26 25.52
CA ILE A 353 -10.95 -14.14 25.91
C ILE A 353 -9.66 -13.35 26.09
N TYR A 354 -9.30 -12.49 25.11
CA TYR A 354 -8.03 -11.79 25.14
C TYR A 354 -7.98 -10.57 26.04
N ASN A 355 -9.09 -9.88 26.26
CA ASN A 355 -9.17 -8.68 27.09
C ASN A 355 -9.68 -8.97 28.51
N GLY A 356 -10.49 -10.02 28.67
CA GLY A 356 -11.08 -10.43 29.96
C GLY A 356 -10.20 -11.38 30.78
N GLY A 357 -9.30 -12.12 30.14
CA GLY A 357 -8.41 -13.09 30.80
C GLY A 357 -7.16 -12.47 31.42
N SER A 358 -6.69 -13.01 32.54
CA SER A 358 -5.35 -12.75 33.07
C SER A 358 -4.36 -13.75 32.47
N ARG A 359 -3.15 -13.30 32.10
CA ARG A 359 -2.09 -14.22 31.64
C ARG A 359 -1.47 -14.93 32.84
N LEU A 360 -1.43 -16.26 32.82
CA LEU A 360 -0.69 -17.05 33.78
C LEU A 360 0.81 -16.71 33.66
N GLY A 361 1.39 -16.14 34.72
CA GLY A 361 2.83 -16.00 34.88
C GLY A 361 3.50 -14.71 34.43
N SER A 362 2.78 -13.59 34.24
CA SER A 362 3.40 -12.28 34.01
C SER A 362 3.27 -11.38 35.24
N ASN A 363 4.29 -11.38 36.09
CA ASN A 363 4.60 -10.22 36.92
C ASN A 363 5.18 -9.14 35.97
N GLY A 364 4.42 -8.08 35.70
CA GLY A 364 4.96 -6.92 35.00
C GLY A 364 4.17 -6.48 33.79
N SER A 365 3.67 -5.25 33.88
CA SER A 365 3.14 -4.34 32.88
C SER A 365 2.18 -4.93 31.83
N ARG A 366 0.93 -4.49 31.93
CA ARG A 366 -0.12 -4.67 30.91
C ARG A 366 0.35 -4.11 29.56
N LYS A 367 1.04 -4.92 28.75
CA LYS A 367 1.06 -4.67 27.32
C LYS A 367 -0.34 -4.97 26.80
N LYS A 368 -1.12 -3.93 26.55
CA LYS A 368 -2.35 -4.03 25.75
C LYS A 368 -1.95 -4.67 24.42
N ILE A 369 -2.30 -5.94 24.23
CA ILE A 369 -2.20 -6.58 22.91
C ILE A 369 -3.40 -6.00 22.19
N GLY A 370 -3.13 -5.06 21.29
CA GLY A 370 -4.13 -4.18 20.74
C GLY A 370 -5.16 -4.88 19.88
N PHE A 371 -6.35 -4.97 20.42
CA PHE A 371 -7.55 -4.64 19.72
C PHE A 371 -7.83 -3.18 20.12
N ILE A 372 -7.21 -2.24 19.42
CA ILE A 372 -7.61 -0.83 19.50
C ILE A 372 -8.72 -0.69 18.46
N VAL A 373 -9.90 -0.38 18.97
CA VAL A 373 -11.03 0.17 18.22
C VAL A 373 -10.62 1.52 17.67
#